data_35c68b17988be2c3cd13c6aa4a028166
#
_entry.id   35c68b17988be2c3cd13c6aa4a028166
#
_cell.length_a   1.000
_cell.length_b   1.000
_cell.length_c   1.000
_cell.angle_alpha   90.00
_cell.angle_beta   90.00
_cell.angle_gamma   90.00
#
_symmetry.space_group_name_H-M   'P 1'
#
loop_
_entity.id
_entity.type
_entity.pdbx_description
1 polymer ?
#
loop_
_entity_poly.entity_id
_entity_poly.type
_entity_poly.pdbx_seq_one_letter_code
_entity_poly.pdbx_strand_id
1 'polypeptide(L)'
;MNNSFRSREVPRKYPIVCNWVCNHNFDLLWVNICTLLYIYVKFNLNLKYNIVHSSLNFSLVTIMITKPQVFEFLKKYDLKNITIATVCSHSSLQIFDGARKEGFRTLGICIGKPPKFYEAFPKAKPDEYIIVDSYEDIMNKAEELRKKNTIIIPHGSFVAYLGTKNFADLEVPTFGNRVVLEWESDRDKEREWLLGAGIHMPEKIEDPRVINGPVMVKYHGAKGGKGFFVAKTYKEFNELVDRTQKFTIQEFITGTRYYLHYFYSPIRTEGYTLSKGVLELLSMDRRVESNADEIFRLGSPRELIEADIRPTYVVTGNVPLVARESLLPLIFSLGERVVEESLDLFGGMIGAFCLETVFTDSLEIKVFEISARIVAGTNLYISGSPYADLMQESLSTGRRIAQEIKIAVQTNQLDKIIS
;
A
#
# COMPACT_ATOMS: atom_id res chain seq x y z
N MET A 1 -32.38 -41.95 11.36
CA MET A 1 -32.78 -41.60 9.97
C MET A 1 -31.56 -41.02 9.30
N ASN A 2 -30.99 -41.81 8.39
CA ASN A 2 -29.80 -41.44 7.60
C ASN A 2 -30.15 -40.40 6.52
N ASN A 3 -29.36 -39.34 6.41
CA ASN A 3 -29.26 -38.60 5.16
C ASN A 3 -27.79 -38.21 4.90
N SER A 4 -27.25 -38.91 3.93
CA SER A 4 -25.93 -38.75 3.33
C SER A 4 -25.86 -37.46 2.50
N PHE A 5 -24.91 -36.58 2.79
CA PHE A 5 -24.52 -35.51 1.88
C PHE A 5 -23.52 -36.03 0.86
N ARG A 6 -23.93 -36.06 -0.39
CA ARG A 6 -23.07 -36.29 -1.55
C ARG A 6 -22.28 -35.01 -1.84
N SER A 7 -20.97 -35.15 -1.84
CA SER A 7 -20.03 -34.17 -2.40
C SER A 7 -20.24 -34.03 -3.92
N ARG A 8 -20.48 -32.83 -4.41
CA ARG A 8 -20.43 -32.51 -5.84
C ARG A 8 -18.98 -32.12 -6.19
N GLU A 9 -18.36 -32.95 -7.00
CA GLU A 9 -17.10 -32.66 -7.66
C GLU A 9 -17.31 -31.56 -8.71
N VAL A 10 -16.42 -30.54 -8.69
CA VAL A 10 -16.31 -29.51 -9.73
C VAL A 10 -15.32 -30.00 -10.78
N PRO A 11 -15.64 -30.02 -12.07
CA PRO A 11 -14.72 -30.52 -13.09
C PRO A 11 -13.59 -29.51 -13.38
N ARG A 12 -12.36 -29.92 -13.16
CA ARG A 12 -11.16 -29.24 -13.65
C ARG A 12 -11.07 -29.37 -15.17
N LYS A 13 -11.21 -28.27 -15.88
CA LYS A 13 -10.86 -28.18 -17.30
C LYS A 13 -9.43 -27.67 -17.42
N TYR A 14 -8.48 -28.55 -17.68
CA TYR A 14 -7.25 -28.23 -18.39
C TYR A 14 -7.00 -29.29 -19.45
N PRO A 15 -6.64 -28.92 -20.68
CA PRO A 15 -6.51 -29.87 -21.77
C PRO A 15 -5.21 -30.67 -21.69
N ILE A 16 -5.36 -31.94 -22.00
CA ILE A 16 -4.38 -32.97 -22.16
C ILE A 16 -3.36 -32.60 -23.26
N VAL A 17 -2.15 -32.25 -22.90
CA VAL A 17 -0.99 -32.23 -23.79
C VAL A 17 0.24 -32.75 -23.05
N CYS A 18 0.16 -33.89 -22.42
CA CYS A 18 1.35 -34.49 -21.80
C CYS A 18 1.30 -36.02 -21.69
N ASN A 19 0.72 -36.70 -22.70
CA ASN A 19 0.72 -38.16 -22.71
C ASN A 19 1.22 -38.78 -24.02
N TRP A 20 2.05 -38.08 -24.80
CA TRP A 20 2.59 -38.62 -26.06
C TRP A 20 4.12 -38.78 -26.09
N VAL A 21 4.84 -38.52 -25.02
CA VAL A 21 6.32 -38.55 -25.01
C VAL A 21 6.91 -39.74 -24.21
N CYS A 22 6.09 -40.58 -23.59
CA CYS A 22 6.64 -41.66 -22.74
C CYS A 22 6.70 -43.04 -23.35
N ASN A 23 6.47 -43.23 -24.64
CA ASN A 23 6.46 -44.58 -25.23
C ASN A 23 7.33 -44.81 -26.49
N HIS A 24 8.30 -43.98 -26.77
CA HIS A 24 9.31 -44.34 -27.78
C HIS A 24 10.71 -43.90 -27.32
N ASN A 25 11.64 -44.85 -27.32
CA ASN A 25 13.08 -44.64 -27.14
C ASN A 25 13.57 -43.70 -28.27
N PHE A 26 13.65 -42.41 -27.99
CA PHE A 26 14.40 -41.46 -28.85
C PHE A 26 15.72 -41.15 -28.18
N ASP A 27 16.79 -41.30 -28.98
CA ASP A 27 18.17 -41.08 -28.60
C ASP A 27 18.41 -39.75 -27.90
N LEU A 28 19.21 -39.75 -26.83
CA LEU A 28 19.72 -38.59 -26.11
C LEU A 28 20.28 -37.48 -26.99
N LEU A 29 20.63 -37.80 -28.25
CA LEU A 29 21.15 -36.86 -29.24
C LEU A 29 20.08 -35.87 -29.74
N TRP A 30 18.81 -36.29 -29.87
CA TRP A 30 17.70 -35.43 -30.34
C TRP A 30 17.23 -34.47 -29.28
N VAL A 31 17.24 -34.86 -28.00
CA VAL A 31 16.89 -33.97 -26.89
C VAL A 31 17.91 -32.84 -26.77
N ASN A 32 19.18 -33.12 -26.95
CA ASN A 32 20.23 -32.10 -26.96
C ASN A 32 20.15 -31.15 -28.16
N ILE A 33 19.78 -31.63 -29.34
CA ILE A 33 19.61 -30.81 -30.55
C ILE A 33 18.39 -29.88 -30.39
N CYS A 34 17.24 -30.36 -29.87
CA CYS A 34 16.08 -29.55 -29.65
C CYS A 34 16.31 -28.48 -28.55
N THR A 35 17.06 -28.81 -27.53
CA THR A 35 17.44 -27.86 -26.45
C THR A 35 18.41 -26.80 -26.96
N LEU A 36 19.41 -27.20 -27.80
CA LEU A 36 20.33 -26.25 -28.42
C LEU A 36 19.64 -25.36 -29.46
N LEU A 37 18.71 -25.90 -30.26
CA LEU A 37 17.89 -25.12 -31.19
C LEU A 37 16.97 -24.14 -30.44
N TYR A 38 16.34 -24.54 -29.32
CA TYR A 38 15.53 -23.65 -28.50
C TYR A 38 16.36 -22.51 -27.89
N ILE A 39 17.55 -22.81 -27.36
CA ILE A 39 18.50 -21.81 -26.84
C ILE A 39 19.00 -20.90 -27.99
N TYR A 40 19.33 -21.45 -29.14
CA TYR A 40 19.78 -20.67 -30.30
C TYR A 40 18.70 -19.74 -30.86
N VAL A 41 17.44 -20.21 -30.94
CA VAL A 41 16.30 -19.40 -31.37
C VAL A 41 15.96 -18.33 -30.35
N LYS A 42 16.00 -18.67 -29.05
CA LYS A 42 15.76 -17.70 -27.98
C LYS A 42 16.86 -16.63 -27.89
N PHE A 43 18.12 -17.03 -28.14
CA PHE A 43 19.27 -16.11 -28.15
C PHE A 43 19.23 -15.19 -29.38
N ASN A 44 18.93 -15.70 -30.57
CA ASN A 44 18.85 -14.89 -31.78
C ASN A 44 17.58 -14.02 -31.85
N LEU A 45 16.45 -14.45 -31.29
CA LEU A 45 15.26 -13.60 -31.15
C LEU A 45 15.54 -12.44 -30.19
N ASN A 46 16.21 -12.68 -29.05
CA ASN A 46 16.61 -11.61 -28.15
C ASN A 46 17.66 -10.66 -28.76
N LEU A 47 18.62 -11.17 -29.57
CA LEU A 47 19.56 -10.29 -30.26
C LEU A 47 18.88 -9.46 -31.35
N LYS A 48 17.96 -10.02 -32.14
CA LYS A 48 17.20 -9.26 -33.15
C LYS A 48 16.26 -8.23 -32.50
N TYR A 49 15.62 -8.56 -31.37
CA TYR A 49 14.81 -7.59 -30.62
C TYR A 49 15.64 -6.45 -30.05
N ASN A 50 16.87 -6.74 -29.58
CA ASN A 50 17.77 -5.71 -29.04
C ASN A 50 18.43 -4.85 -30.15
N ILE A 51 18.59 -5.36 -31.37
CA ILE A 51 19.19 -4.59 -32.47
C ILE A 51 18.15 -3.71 -33.21
N VAL A 52 16.89 -4.08 -33.24
CA VAL A 52 15.81 -3.24 -33.83
C VAL A 52 15.36 -2.12 -32.91
N HIS A 53 15.57 -2.22 -31.59
CA HIS A 53 15.26 -1.16 -30.63
C HIS A 53 16.44 -0.25 -30.27
N SER A 54 17.65 -0.46 -30.85
CA SER A 54 18.82 0.36 -30.53
C SER A 54 18.98 1.61 -31.41
N SER A 55 18.01 1.91 -32.25
CA SER A 55 18.04 3.12 -33.07
C SER A 55 16.75 3.94 -32.96
N LEU A 56 16.35 4.34 -31.78
CA LEU A 56 15.49 5.52 -31.50
C LEU A 56 14.99 5.44 -30.04
N ASN A 57 15.35 6.43 -29.30
CA ASN A 57 15.03 6.68 -27.89
C ASN A 57 15.97 6.04 -26.86
N PHE A 58 16.99 6.80 -26.50
CA PHE A 58 17.49 6.80 -25.13
C PHE A 58 16.37 7.29 -24.19
N SER A 59 15.34 6.46 -23.98
CA SER A 59 14.58 6.56 -22.74
C SER A 59 15.55 6.09 -21.65
N LEU A 60 15.92 6.98 -20.79
CA LEU A 60 16.62 6.67 -19.54
C LEU A 60 16.00 5.41 -18.94
N VAL A 61 16.70 4.29 -19.03
CA VAL A 61 16.33 3.09 -18.28
C VAL A 61 16.37 3.53 -16.83
N THR A 62 15.21 3.66 -16.22
CA THR A 62 15.09 3.95 -14.81
C THR A 62 15.67 2.76 -14.07
N ILE A 63 16.87 2.91 -13.55
CA ILE A 63 17.55 1.86 -12.77
C ILE A 63 16.99 1.97 -11.36
N MET A 64 15.88 1.26 -11.09
CA MET A 64 15.43 1.05 -9.72
C MET A 64 16.60 0.50 -8.92
N ILE A 65 16.88 1.11 -7.75
CA ILE A 65 17.91 0.59 -6.87
C ILE A 65 17.57 -0.87 -6.49
N THR A 66 18.53 -1.74 -6.66
CA THR A 66 18.32 -3.16 -6.40
C THR A 66 18.55 -3.49 -4.92
N LYS A 67 17.86 -4.52 -4.44
CA LYS A 67 18.04 -5.02 -3.07
C LYS A 67 19.51 -5.32 -2.72
N PRO A 68 20.32 -5.97 -3.57
CA PRO A 68 21.76 -6.12 -3.33
C PRO A 68 22.52 -4.80 -3.13
N GLN A 69 22.19 -3.74 -3.89
CA GLN A 69 22.85 -2.43 -3.71
C GLN A 69 22.50 -1.83 -2.35
N VAL A 70 21.26 -1.93 -1.89
CA VAL A 70 20.87 -1.48 -0.55
C VAL A 70 21.63 -2.24 0.53
N PHE A 71 21.86 -3.54 0.37
CA PHE A 71 22.66 -4.33 1.33
C PHE A 71 24.13 -3.93 1.34
N GLU A 72 24.72 -3.52 0.23
CA GLU A 72 26.07 -2.96 0.24
C GLU A 72 26.16 -1.65 1.06
N PHE A 73 25.09 -0.86 1.12
CA PHE A 73 25.04 0.28 2.03
C PHE A 73 24.92 -0.17 3.50
N LEU A 74 24.00 -1.11 3.79
CA LEU A 74 23.80 -1.61 5.15
C LEU A 74 25.03 -2.27 5.76
N LYS A 75 25.90 -2.92 4.97
CA LYS A 75 27.19 -3.46 5.43
C LYS A 75 28.11 -2.40 6.05
N LYS A 76 27.93 -1.12 5.67
CA LYS A 76 28.73 0.00 6.16
C LYS A 76 28.10 0.68 7.38
N TYR A 77 26.89 0.28 7.78
CA TYR A 77 26.16 0.87 8.89
C TYR A 77 26.65 0.32 10.23
N ASP A 78 26.75 1.20 11.22
CA ASP A 78 26.77 0.79 12.62
C ASP A 78 25.33 0.46 13.06
N LEU A 79 24.99 -0.82 13.04
CA LEU A 79 23.65 -1.30 13.37
C LEU A 79 23.24 -1.05 14.83
N LYS A 80 24.19 -0.68 15.72
CA LYS A 80 23.87 -0.25 17.08
C LYS A 80 23.39 1.18 17.16
N ASN A 81 23.70 1.99 16.14
CA ASN A 81 23.41 3.42 16.07
C ASN A 81 22.58 3.78 14.83
N ILE A 82 21.53 2.99 14.55
CA ILE A 82 20.58 3.28 13.47
C ILE A 82 19.81 4.57 13.78
N THR A 83 19.62 5.38 12.76
CA THR A 83 18.78 6.57 12.78
C THR A 83 17.50 6.31 11.97
N ILE A 84 16.34 6.51 12.56
CA ILE A 84 15.07 6.46 11.86
C ILE A 84 14.77 7.83 11.26
N ALA A 85 14.57 7.89 9.95
CA ALA A 85 14.22 9.13 9.26
C ALA A 85 12.86 9.05 8.57
N THR A 86 12.20 10.19 8.48
CA THR A 86 11.04 10.40 7.62
C THR A 86 10.86 11.87 7.29
N VAL A 87 10.03 12.17 6.28
CA VAL A 87 9.66 13.56 5.94
C VAL A 87 8.80 14.15 7.06
N CYS A 88 9.05 15.40 7.44
CA CYS A 88 8.35 16.14 8.49
C CYS A 88 6.93 16.52 8.07
N SER A 89 6.07 15.54 7.86
CA SER A 89 4.65 15.70 7.54
C SER A 89 3.87 14.42 7.87
N HIS A 90 2.58 14.42 7.61
CA HIS A 90 1.73 13.24 7.70
C HIS A 90 1.79 12.53 9.06
N SER A 91 2.38 11.30 9.11
CA SER A 91 2.46 10.45 10.31
C SER A 91 3.79 10.59 11.06
N SER A 92 4.60 11.60 10.76
CA SER A 92 5.95 11.76 11.30
C SER A 92 6.01 11.84 12.82
N LEU A 93 5.04 12.50 13.48
CA LEU A 93 5.03 12.61 14.95
C LEU A 93 5.02 11.24 15.63
N GLN A 94 4.16 10.32 15.18
CA GLN A 94 4.10 8.99 15.78
C GLN A 94 5.29 8.11 15.38
N ILE A 95 5.88 8.33 14.20
CA ILE A 95 7.10 7.62 13.77
C ILE A 95 8.26 8.01 14.69
N PHE A 96 8.45 9.30 14.95
CA PHE A 96 9.53 9.77 15.82
C PHE A 96 9.31 9.37 17.29
N ASP A 97 8.08 9.50 17.81
CA ASP A 97 7.75 9.04 19.17
C ASP A 97 8.02 7.54 19.32
N GLY A 98 7.57 6.73 18.37
CA GLY A 98 7.76 5.28 18.39
C GLY A 98 9.24 4.87 18.27
N ALA A 99 9.99 5.52 17.39
CA ALA A 99 11.42 5.27 17.22
C ALA A 99 12.20 5.59 18.50
N ARG A 100 11.90 6.72 19.17
CA ARG A 100 12.51 7.08 20.45
C ARG A 100 12.18 6.11 21.57
N LYS A 101 10.93 5.64 21.65
CA LYS A 101 10.52 4.62 22.64
C LYS A 101 11.29 3.32 22.49
N GLU A 102 11.73 2.99 21.29
CA GLU A 102 12.54 1.81 21.01
C GLU A 102 14.06 2.07 21.04
N GLY A 103 14.48 3.29 21.35
CA GLY A 103 15.89 3.67 21.57
C GLY A 103 16.64 4.10 20.31
N PHE A 104 15.93 4.37 19.20
CA PHE A 104 16.54 4.89 17.98
C PHE A 104 16.72 6.41 18.03
N ARG A 105 17.76 6.90 17.39
CA ARG A 105 17.88 8.31 17.00
C ARG A 105 16.86 8.62 15.91
N THR A 106 16.44 9.88 15.84
CA THR A 106 15.43 10.33 14.88
C THR A 106 15.90 11.51 14.04
N LEU A 107 15.58 11.49 12.76
CA LEU A 107 15.95 12.51 11.79
C LEU A 107 14.74 12.94 10.96
N GLY A 108 14.42 14.22 11.02
CA GLY A 108 13.34 14.83 10.23
C GLY A 108 13.86 15.41 8.92
N ILE A 109 13.30 15.01 7.78
CA ILE A 109 13.57 15.64 6.49
C ILE A 109 12.51 16.72 6.28
N CYS A 110 12.93 17.98 6.23
CA CYS A 110 12.04 19.14 6.14
C CYS A 110 12.19 19.87 4.81
N ILE A 111 11.05 20.17 4.18
CA ILE A 111 11.00 21.04 3.02
C ILE A 111 10.99 22.49 3.49
N GLY A 112 11.99 23.25 3.07
CA GLY A 112 12.21 24.66 3.48
C GLY A 112 12.77 24.75 4.90
N LYS A 113 11.95 24.84 5.93
CA LYS A 113 12.39 24.97 7.32
C LYS A 113 11.64 24.00 8.25
N PRO A 114 12.23 23.61 9.39
CA PRO A 114 11.53 22.78 10.36
C PRO A 114 10.23 23.45 10.82
N PRO A 115 9.11 22.72 10.78
CA PRO A 115 7.83 23.25 11.26
C PRO A 115 7.90 23.53 12.74
N LYS A 116 7.61 24.78 13.16
CA LYS A 116 7.75 25.24 14.55
C LYS A 116 6.91 24.43 15.54
N PHE A 117 5.83 23.80 15.09
CA PHE A 117 4.95 23.00 15.96
C PHE A 117 5.64 21.80 16.61
N TYR A 118 6.74 21.27 16.03
CA TYR A 118 7.52 20.20 16.68
C TYR A 118 8.06 20.59 18.05
N GLU A 119 8.30 21.88 18.29
CA GLU A 119 8.74 22.36 19.61
C GLU A 119 7.68 22.13 20.71
N ALA A 120 6.40 22.05 20.33
CA ALA A 120 5.30 21.75 21.26
C ALA A 120 5.21 20.27 21.64
N PHE A 121 5.89 19.37 20.90
CA PHE A 121 5.81 17.92 21.09
C PHE A 121 7.19 17.29 21.34
N PRO A 122 7.82 17.52 22.51
CA PRO A 122 9.20 17.12 22.77
C PRO A 122 9.47 15.61 22.64
N LYS A 123 8.45 14.75 22.83
CA LYS A 123 8.56 13.28 22.65
C LYS A 123 8.62 12.89 21.16
N ALA A 124 8.06 13.70 20.28
CA ALA A 124 7.93 13.44 18.86
C ALA A 124 8.78 14.41 17.99
N LYS A 125 9.47 15.38 18.62
CA LYS A 125 10.43 16.23 17.93
C LYS A 125 11.63 15.37 17.51
N PRO A 126 12.05 15.35 16.23
CA PRO A 126 13.25 14.62 15.84
C PRO A 126 14.51 15.19 16.50
N ASP A 127 15.53 14.36 16.68
CA ASP A 127 16.79 14.77 17.29
C ASP A 127 17.60 15.70 16.37
N GLU A 128 17.42 15.53 15.07
CA GLU A 128 18.13 16.26 14.03
C GLU A 128 17.23 16.54 12.83
N TYR A 129 17.54 17.57 12.05
CA TYR A 129 16.85 17.90 10.81
C TYR A 129 17.81 17.95 9.62
N ILE A 130 17.38 17.44 8.48
CA ILE A 130 17.95 17.75 7.17
C ILE A 130 16.96 18.64 6.44
N ILE A 131 17.46 19.78 5.95
CA ILE A 131 16.66 20.75 5.20
C ILE A 131 16.91 20.55 3.72
N VAL A 132 15.84 20.50 2.95
CA VAL A 132 15.85 20.46 1.48
C VAL A 132 14.89 21.51 0.93
N ASP A 133 15.13 21.97 -0.29
CA ASP A 133 14.29 23.01 -0.90
C ASP A 133 13.03 22.42 -1.54
N SER A 134 13.13 21.19 -2.05
CA SER A 134 12.03 20.45 -2.66
C SER A 134 12.04 18.98 -2.24
N TYR A 135 10.97 18.23 -2.58
CA TYR A 135 10.95 16.78 -2.34
C TYR A 135 12.00 16.05 -3.17
N GLU A 136 12.26 16.50 -4.40
CA GLU A 136 13.25 15.93 -5.31
C GLU A 136 14.67 16.06 -4.76
N ASP A 137 14.96 17.12 -3.99
CA ASP A 137 16.28 17.33 -3.38
C ASP A 137 16.63 16.31 -2.30
N ILE A 138 15.65 15.52 -1.84
CA ILE A 138 15.91 14.37 -0.97
C ILE A 138 16.88 13.38 -1.64
N MET A 139 16.79 13.25 -2.97
CA MET A 139 17.69 12.39 -3.76
C MET A 139 19.15 12.82 -3.61
N ASN A 140 19.39 14.12 -3.59
CA ASN A 140 20.74 14.71 -3.43
C ASN A 140 21.30 14.54 -2.01
N LYS A 141 20.46 14.18 -1.04
CA LYS A 141 20.82 13.94 0.36
C LYS A 141 21.12 12.48 0.69
N ALA A 142 21.04 11.57 -0.30
CA ALA A 142 21.18 10.14 -0.07
C ALA A 142 22.51 9.77 0.63
N GLU A 143 23.65 10.33 0.20
CA GLU A 143 24.94 10.07 0.84
C GLU A 143 25.01 10.62 2.28
N GLU A 144 24.48 11.82 2.54
CA GLU A 144 24.40 12.40 3.88
C GLU A 144 23.55 11.54 4.82
N LEU A 145 22.40 11.04 4.34
CA LEU A 145 21.52 10.14 5.06
C LEU A 145 22.23 8.82 5.38
N ARG A 146 22.91 8.21 4.40
CA ARG A 146 23.67 6.97 4.63
C ARG A 146 24.79 7.14 5.67
N LYS A 147 25.50 8.26 5.67
CA LYS A 147 26.55 8.55 6.68
C LYS A 147 26.01 8.64 8.11
N LYS A 148 24.69 8.85 8.26
CA LYS A 148 24.00 8.89 9.56
C LYS A 148 23.34 7.54 9.93
N ASN A 149 23.69 6.44 9.25
CA ASN A 149 23.10 5.11 9.42
C ASN A 149 21.57 5.13 9.31
N THR A 150 21.03 5.83 8.33
CA THR A 150 19.61 6.14 8.24
C THR A 150 18.82 5.00 7.59
N ILE A 151 17.70 4.61 8.20
CA ILE A 151 16.62 3.86 7.59
C ILE A 151 15.43 4.80 7.46
N ILE A 152 14.91 4.98 6.23
CA ILE A 152 13.74 5.81 5.95
C ILE A 152 12.47 5.00 6.19
N ILE A 153 11.50 5.58 6.91
CA ILE A 153 10.13 5.07 6.99
C ILE A 153 9.26 5.88 6.03
N PRO A 154 8.74 5.25 4.95
CA PRO A 154 7.88 5.92 4.00
C PRO A 154 6.47 6.12 4.55
N HIS A 155 5.84 7.22 4.15
CA HIS A 155 4.42 7.52 4.36
C HIS A 155 3.84 8.24 3.14
N GLY A 156 2.58 8.68 3.19
CA GLY A 156 1.87 9.24 2.05
C GLY A 156 2.58 10.36 1.28
N SER A 157 3.46 11.14 1.92
CA SER A 157 4.20 12.21 1.23
C SER A 157 5.25 11.68 0.25
N PHE A 158 5.81 10.50 0.48
CA PHE A 158 6.72 9.87 -0.48
C PHE A 158 6.02 9.47 -1.78
N VAL A 159 4.78 9.00 -1.67
CA VAL A 159 3.95 8.68 -2.84
C VAL A 159 3.46 9.95 -3.52
N ALA A 160 2.92 10.88 -2.72
CA ALA A 160 2.18 12.03 -3.25
C ALA A 160 3.06 13.14 -3.81
N TYR A 161 4.26 13.35 -3.28
CA TYR A 161 5.11 14.50 -3.59
C TYR A 161 6.47 14.12 -4.14
N LEU A 162 7.21 13.17 -3.55
CA LEU A 162 8.45 12.67 -4.13
C LEU A 162 8.17 11.87 -5.42
N GLY A 163 7.07 11.11 -5.40
CA GLY A 163 6.68 10.21 -6.47
C GLY A 163 7.34 8.84 -6.36
N THR A 164 6.61 7.81 -6.79
CA THR A 164 7.04 6.41 -6.64
C THR A 164 8.31 6.09 -7.39
N LYS A 165 8.54 6.73 -8.54
CA LYS A 165 9.76 6.57 -9.33
C LYS A 165 10.99 7.05 -8.57
N ASN A 166 11.00 8.31 -8.10
CA ASN A 166 12.13 8.86 -7.33
C ASN A 166 12.34 8.07 -6.04
N PHE A 167 11.24 7.64 -5.39
CA PHE A 167 11.35 6.80 -4.21
C PHE A 167 11.99 5.43 -4.52
N ALA A 168 11.66 4.82 -5.65
CA ALA A 168 12.27 3.55 -6.09
C ALA A 168 13.77 3.69 -6.37
N ASP A 169 14.23 4.86 -6.82
CA ASP A 169 15.61 5.16 -7.15
C ASP A 169 16.41 5.75 -5.95
N LEU A 170 15.75 6.03 -4.82
CA LEU A 170 16.40 6.65 -3.67
C LEU A 170 17.44 5.72 -3.04
N GLU A 171 18.71 6.10 -3.11
CA GLU A 171 19.87 5.34 -2.64
C GLU A 171 20.04 5.38 -1.11
N VAL A 172 18.98 5.11 -0.37
CA VAL A 172 18.99 5.01 1.11
C VAL A 172 18.17 3.78 1.51
N PRO A 173 18.61 2.97 2.48
CA PRO A 173 17.80 1.89 3.02
C PRO A 173 16.44 2.37 3.49
N THR A 174 15.36 1.72 3.05
CA THR A 174 13.99 2.06 3.42
C THR A 174 13.28 0.87 4.05
N PHE A 175 12.47 1.13 5.07
CA PHE A 175 11.61 0.11 5.66
C PHE A 175 10.48 -0.26 4.70
N GLY A 176 10.26 -1.55 4.53
CA GLY A 176 9.23 -2.09 3.66
C GLY A 176 9.74 -2.49 2.27
N ASN A 177 8.83 -2.88 1.41
CA ASN A 177 9.11 -3.20 0.01
C ASN A 177 8.80 -1.98 -0.87
N ARG A 178 9.80 -1.41 -1.55
CA ARG A 178 9.63 -0.22 -2.41
C ARG A 178 8.63 -0.42 -3.52
N VAL A 179 8.58 -1.62 -4.09
CA VAL A 179 7.71 -1.96 -5.21
C VAL A 179 6.24 -1.78 -4.85
N VAL A 180 5.89 -1.97 -3.59
CA VAL A 180 4.50 -1.87 -3.13
C VAL A 180 3.90 -0.47 -3.36
N LEU A 181 4.71 0.60 -3.32
CA LEU A 181 4.20 1.96 -3.54
C LEU A 181 3.84 2.22 -5.01
N GLU A 182 4.47 1.51 -5.95
CA GLU A 182 4.05 1.53 -7.36
C GLU A 182 2.69 0.84 -7.53
N TRP A 183 2.48 -0.31 -6.87
CA TRP A 183 1.21 -1.02 -6.88
C TRP A 183 0.08 -0.21 -6.21
N GLU A 184 0.37 0.48 -5.10
CA GLU A 184 -0.58 1.38 -4.43
C GLU A 184 -0.98 2.58 -5.31
N SER A 185 -0.03 3.16 -6.03
CA SER A 185 -0.26 4.42 -6.77
C SER A 185 -0.90 4.25 -8.14
N ASP A 186 -0.79 3.05 -8.73
CA ASP A 186 -1.42 2.71 -10.01
C ASP A 186 -2.75 2.02 -9.77
N ARG A 187 -3.85 2.67 -10.14
CA ARG A 187 -5.21 2.17 -9.88
C ARG A 187 -5.54 0.86 -10.59
N ASP A 188 -4.92 0.59 -11.73
CA ASP A 188 -5.15 -0.65 -12.44
C ASP A 188 -4.40 -1.81 -11.74
N LYS A 189 -3.14 -1.59 -11.30
CA LYS A 189 -2.37 -2.53 -10.48
C LYS A 189 -2.99 -2.76 -9.10
N GLU A 190 -3.41 -1.70 -8.42
CA GLU A 190 -4.11 -1.78 -7.14
C GLU A 190 -5.36 -2.67 -7.26
N ARG A 191 -6.14 -2.45 -8.32
CA ARG A 191 -7.34 -3.25 -8.58
C ARG A 191 -7.01 -4.71 -8.93
N GLU A 192 -5.98 -4.95 -9.75
CA GLU A 192 -5.48 -6.29 -10.06
C GLU A 192 -5.12 -7.04 -8.77
N TRP A 193 -4.34 -6.42 -7.89
CA TRP A 193 -3.96 -6.99 -6.60
C TRP A 193 -5.17 -7.34 -5.72
N LEU A 194 -6.07 -6.39 -5.50
CA LEU A 194 -7.23 -6.60 -4.63
C LEU A 194 -8.21 -7.65 -5.20
N LEU A 195 -8.43 -7.66 -6.51
CA LEU A 195 -9.26 -8.69 -7.15
C LEU A 195 -8.59 -10.06 -7.14
N GLY A 196 -7.27 -10.15 -7.39
CA GLY A 196 -6.50 -11.39 -7.27
C GLY A 196 -6.58 -11.98 -5.87
N ALA A 197 -6.54 -11.13 -4.85
CA ALA A 197 -6.77 -11.51 -3.46
C ALA A 197 -8.22 -11.93 -3.17
N GLY A 198 -9.12 -11.95 -4.15
CA GLY A 198 -10.54 -12.29 -3.97
C GLY A 198 -11.30 -11.26 -3.11
N ILE A 199 -10.84 -10.02 -3.08
CA ILE A 199 -11.49 -8.94 -2.34
C ILE A 199 -12.72 -8.42 -3.10
N HIS A 200 -13.80 -8.23 -2.39
CA HIS A 200 -14.99 -7.58 -2.95
C HIS A 200 -14.72 -6.08 -3.12
N MET A 201 -14.59 -5.65 -4.36
CA MET A 201 -14.43 -4.25 -4.75
C MET A 201 -15.71 -3.69 -5.35
N PRO A 202 -15.88 -2.34 -5.36
CA PRO A 202 -16.92 -1.71 -6.18
C PRO A 202 -16.83 -2.17 -7.64
N GLU A 203 -17.97 -2.56 -8.23
CA GLU A 203 -18.01 -2.98 -9.63
C GLU A 203 -17.59 -1.83 -10.56
N LYS A 204 -16.72 -2.12 -11.54
CA LYS A 204 -16.31 -1.16 -12.55
C LYS A 204 -17.36 -1.13 -13.67
N ILE A 205 -17.74 0.07 -14.10
CA ILE A 205 -18.69 0.30 -15.17
C ILE A 205 -17.91 0.77 -16.40
N GLU A 206 -17.85 -0.09 -17.42
CA GLU A 206 -17.08 0.20 -18.63
C GLU A 206 -17.84 1.11 -19.60
N ASP A 207 -19.15 0.94 -19.73
CA ASP A 207 -20.00 1.73 -20.61
C ASP A 207 -20.84 2.73 -19.79
N PRO A 208 -20.56 4.05 -19.85
CA PRO A 208 -21.33 5.02 -19.09
C PRO A 208 -22.80 5.11 -19.52
N ARG A 209 -23.17 4.60 -20.70
CA ARG A 209 -24.55 4.61 -21.19
C ARG A 209 -25.49 3.70 -20.37
N VAL A 210 -24.95 2.74 -19.64
CA VAL A 210 -25.74 1.86 -18.76
C VAL A 210 -26.01 2.45 -17.38
N ILE A 211 -25.53 3.68 -17.09
CA ILE A 211 -25.74 4.33 -15.79
C ILE A 211 -27.25 4.51 -15.56
N ASN A 212 -27.76 3.77 -14.57
CA ASN A 212 -29.15 3.81 -14.11
C ASN A 212 -29.18 3.76 -12.57
N GLY A 213 -28.75 4.83 -11.93
CA GLY A 213 -28.58 4.96 -10.49
C GLY A 213 -27.24 5.59 -10.13
N PRO A 214 -26.99 5.84 -8.83
CA PRO A 214 -25.78 6.53 -8.43
C PRO A 214 -24.53 5.72 -8.74
N VAL A 215 -23.56 6.33 -9.41
CA VAL A 215 -22.21 5.82 -9.67
C VAL A 215 -21.19 6.84 -9.21
N MET A 216 -20.00 6.36 -8.84
CA MET A 216 -18.86 7.21 -8.50
C MET A 216 -17.89 7.26 -9.67
N VAL A 217 -17.58 8.47 -10.14
CA VAL A 217 -16.57 8.72 -11.17
C VAL A 217 -15.34 9.28 -10.51
N LYS A 218 -14.22 8.54 -10.56
CA LYS A 218 -12.93 8.90 -9.93
C LYS A 218 -11.90 9.26 -11.00
N TYR A 219 -11.31 10.44 -10.93
CA TYR A 219 -10.16 10.80 -11.76
C TYR A 219 -8.87 10.16 -11.23
N HIS A 220 -7.99 9.74 -12.15
CA HIS A 220 -6.69 9.19 -11.77
C HIS A 220 -5.75 10.29 -11.27
N GLY A 221 -4.95 9.99 -10.24
CA GLY A 221 -4.02 10.95 -9.63
C GLY A 221 -4.64 11.99 -8.70
N ALA A 222 -5.95 11.93 -8.44
CA ALA A 222 -6.60 12.81 -7.48
C ALA A 222 -6.21 12.46 -6.03
N LYS A 223 -6.11 13.49 -5.17
CA LYS A 223 -5.57 13.38 -3.81
C LYS A 223 -6.58 13.86 -2.77
N GLY A 224 -6.67 13.13 -1.66
CA GLY A 224 -7.29 13.63 -0.42
C GLY A 224 -8.79 13.94 -0.50
N GLY A 225 -9.61 13.10 -1.13
CA GLY A 225 -11.05 13.31 -1.23
C GLY A 225 -11.49 14.32 -2.30
N LYS A 226 -10.57 14.74 -3.15
CA LYS A 226 -10.82 15.55 -4.34
C LYS A 226 -10.71 14.71 -5.61
N GLY A 227 -11.34 15.16 -6.71
CA GLY A 227 -11.20 14.49 -8.00
C GLY A 227 -12.12 13.30 -8.19
N PHE A 228 -13.31 13.36 -7.60
CA PHE A 228 -14.42 12.49 -7.96
C PHE A 228 -15.75 13.25 -7.94
N PHE A 229 -16.74 12.68 -8.61
CA PHE A 229 -18.13 13.13 -8.54
C PHE A 229 -19.09 11.94 -8.59
N VAL A 230 -20.33 12.17 -8.22
CA VAL A 230 -21.41 11.19 -8.32
C VAL A 230 -22.33 11.59 -9.47
N ALA A 231 -22.69 10.63 -10.33
CA ALA A 231 -23.70 10.80 -11.38
C ALA A 231 -24.77 9.71 -11.23
N LYS A 232 -26.02 10.04 -11.53
CA LYS A 232 -27.16 9.12 -11.43
C LYS A 232 -27.66 8.64 -12.78
N THR A 233 -27.31 9.38 -13.84
CA THR A 233 -27.71 9.11 -15.22
C THR A 233 -26.55 9.37 -16.17
N TYR A 234 -26.63 8.78 -17.38
CA TYR A 234 -25.67 9.08 -18.45
C TYR A 234 -25.63 10.57 -18.82
N LYS A 235 -26.78 11.26 -18.77
CA LYS A 235 -26.84 12.72 -19.04
C LYS A 235 -26.02 13.50 -18.01
N GLU A 236 -26.26 13.24 -16.73
CA GLU A 236 -25.54 13.90 -15.62
C GLU A 236 -24.03 13.59 -15.67
N PHE A 237 -23.67 12.36 -16.00
CA PHE A 237 -22.27 11.98 -16.23
C PHE A 237 -21.63 12.84 -17.33
N ASN A 238 -22.31 13.01 -18.49
CA ASN A 238 -21.76 13.79 -19.60
C ASN A 238 -21.64 15.29 -19.28
N GLU A 239 -22.50 15.84 -18.41
CA GLU A 239 -22.46 17.23 -17.98
C GLU A 239 -21.28 17.49 -17.00
N LEU A 240 -20.87 16.49 -16.22
CA LEU A 240 -19.89 16.63 -15.15
C LEU A 240 -18.49 16.14 -15.52
N VAL A 241 -18.37 15.23 -16.48
CA VAL A 241 -17.10 14.57 -16.78
C VAL A 241 -16.11 15.49 -17.49
N ASP A 242 -14.91 15.59 -16.94
CA ASP A 242 -13.74 16.15 -17.63
C ASP A 242 -13.02 15.03 -18.42
N ARG A 243 -13.26 15.02 -19.73
CA ARG A 243 -12.68 14.00 -20.64
C ARG A 243 -11.19 14.21 -20.94
N THR A 244 -10.58 15.29 -20.46
CA THR A 244 -9.12 15.50 -20.57
C THR A 244 -8.35 14.68 -19.54
N GLN A 245 -9.02 14.18 -18.52
CA GLN A 245 -8.44 13.38 -17.48
C GLN A 245 -8.83 11.90 -17.62
N LYS A 246 -7.91 10.99 -17.31
CA LYS A 246 -8.24 9.56 -17.17
C LYS A 246 -9.14 9.37 -15.95
N PHE A 247 -10.23 8.63 -16.09
CA PHE A 247 -11.16 8.35 -15.00
C PHE A 247 -11.61 6.88 -14.97
N THR A 248 -12.18 6.48 -13.86
CA THR A 248 -12.85 5.18 -13.65
C THR A 248 -14.25 5.43 -13.14
N ILE A 249 -15.25 4.77 -13.74
CA ILE A 249 -16.62 4.73 -13.26
C ILE A 249 -16.80 3.48 -12.44
N GLN A 250 -17.36 3.60 -11.24
CA GLN A 250 -17.60 2.47 -10.37
C GLN A 250 -18.94 2.57 -9.63
N GLU A 251 -19.40 1.45 -9.13
CA GLU A 251 -20.55 1.34 -8.24
C GLU A 251 -20.44 2.34 -7.09
N PHE A 252 -21.56 3.00 -6.77
CA PHE A 252 -21.69 3.80 -5.55
C PHE A 252 -22.22 2.92 -4.43
N ILE A 253 -21.39 2.64 -3.44
CA ILE A 253 -21.75 1.77 -2.32
C ILE A 253 -22.26 2.62 -1.17
N THR A 254 -23.46 2.28 -0.68
CA THR A 254 -24.02 2.84 0.56
C THR A 254 -23.54 2.04 1.76
N GLY A 255 -23.09 2.73 2.80
CA GLY A 255 -22.62 2.09 4.02
C GLY A 255 -21.71 3.01 4.84
N THR A 256 -21.12 2.46 5.88
CA THR A 256 -20.18 3.19 6.74
C THR A 256 -18.75 2.95 6.30
N ARG A 257 -18.00 4.04 6.07
CA ARG A 257 -16.58 3.92 5.73
C ARG A 257 -15.74 3.71 6.97
N TYR A 258 -15.01 2.60 7.00
CA TYR A 258 -14.03 2.26 8.01
C TYR A 258 -12.67 2.03 7.36
N TYR A 259 -11.63 2.39 8.08
CA TYR A 259 -10.23 2.31 7.69
C TYR A 259 -9.55 1.32 8.63
N LEU A 260 -9.13 0.17 8.06
CA LEU A 260 -8.58 -0.96 8.81
C LEU A 260 -7.06 -0.90 8.74
N HIS A 261 -6.40 -0.70 9.89
CA HIS A 261 -4.95 -0.55 9.95
C HIS A 261 -4.30 -1.83 10.43
N TYR A 262 -3.59 -2.46 9.52
CA TYR A 262 -2.87 -3.70 9.77
C TYR A 262 -1.37 -3.47 9.84
N PHE A 263 -0.69 -4.51 10.31
CA PHE A 263 0.75 -4.66 10.19
C PHE A 263 1.08 -6.09 9.79
N TYR A 264 1.88 -6.26 8.76
CA TYR A 264 2.42 -7.55 8.36
C TYR A 264 3.90 -7.65 8.71
N SER A 265 4.26 -8.66 9.48
CA SER A 265 5.63 -8.98 9.87
C SER A 265 6.09 -10.28 9.20
N PRO A 266 7.06 -10.24 8.27
CA PRO A 266 7.62 -11.45 7.68
C PRO A 266 8.61 -12.18 8.60
N ILE A 267 8.94 -11.60 9.77
CA ILE A 267 9.96 -12.13 10.68
C ILE A 267 9.41 -12.65 12.01
N ARG A 268 8.16 -12.29 12.37
CA ARG A 268 7.49 -12.87 13.53
C ARG A 268 6.92 -14.26 13.21
N THR A 269 6.75 -15.06 14.24
CA THR A 269 6.26 -16.46 14.15
C THR A 269 5.05 -16.72 15.05
N GLU A 270 4.72 -15.78 15.95
CA GLU A 270 3.63 -15.93 16.93
C GLU A 270 2.57 -14.87 16.69
N GLY A 271 1.29 -15.25 16.75
CA GLY A 271 0.12 -14.43 16.51
C GLY A 271 -0.80 -15.01 15.44
N TYR A 272 -1.47 -14.17 14.67
CA TYR A 272 -2.27 -14.57 13.51
C TYR A 272 -1.33 -14.91 12.35
N THR A 273 -0.95 -16.18 12.27
CA THR A 273 0.06 -16.68 11.32
C THR A 273 -0.52 -16.84 9.92
N LEU A 274 0.24 -16.41 8.92
CA LEU A 274 0.01 -16.58 7.49
C LEU A 274 0.92 -17.71 6.95
N SER A 275 0.90 -17.90 5.62
CA SER A 275 1.86 -18.81 4.96
C SER A 275 3.31 -18.44 5.28
N LYS A 276 3.55 -17.13 5.41
CA LYS A 276 4.84 -16.57 5.87
C LYS A 276 4.53 -15.41 6.81
N GLY A 277 5.12 -15.44 8.01
CA GLY A 277 5.01 -14.35 8.97
C GLY A 277 3.65 -14.23 9.66
N VAL A 278 3.35 -13.04 10.14
CA VAL A 278 2.21 -12.76 11.04
C VAL A 278 1.49 -11.48 10.61
N LEU A 279 0.17 -11.51 10.66
CA LEU A 279 -0.70 -10.35 10.48
C LEU A 279 -1.20 -9.84 11.84
N GLU A 280 -1.15 -8.54 12.02
CA GLU A 280 -1.68 -7.85 13.20
C GLU A 280 -2.72 -6.81 12.76
N LEU A 281 -3.85 -6.71 13.45
CA LEU A 281 -4.79 -5.60 13.34
C LEU A 281 -4.43 -4.59 14.43
N LEU A 282 -3.86 -3.44 14.04
CA LEU A 282 -3.38 -2.46 15.01
C LEU A 282 -4.46 -1.47 15.44
N SER A 283 -5.33 -1.02 14.52
CA SER A 283 -6.34 -0.01 14.85
C SER A 283 -7.37 0.13 13.75
N MET A 284 -8.41 0.91 14.02
CA MET A 284 -9.41 1.33 13.04
C MET A 284 -9.79 2.79 13.26
N ASP A 285 -10.09 3.49 12.16
CA ASP A 285 -10.62 4.84 12.24
C ASP A 285 -11.76 5.09 11.22
N ARG A 286 -12.45 6.18 11.43
CA ARG A 286 -13.32 6.85 10.47
C ARG A 286 -12.76 8.24 10.19
N ARG A 287 -12.77 8.68 8.96
CA ARG A 287 -12.34 10.03 8.58
C ARG A 287 -13.47 11.02 8.78
N VAL A 288 -13.11 12.23 9.24
CA VAL A 288 -14.00 13.40 9.29
C VAL A 288 -13.77 14.19 8.00
N GLU A 289 -14.83 14.35 7.23
CA GLU A 289 -14.79 14.95 5.91
C GLU A 289 -15.50 16.29 5.91
N SER A 290 -14.82 17.34 5.44
CA SER A 290 -15.39 18.69 5.39
C SER A 290 -16.64 18.73 4.51
N ASN A 291 -17.60 19.58 4.83
CA ASN A 291 -18.93 19.69 4.24
C ASN A 291 -19.80 18.44 4.41
N ALA A 292 -19.34 17.24 4.04
CA ALA A 292 -20.15 16.03 4.15
C ALA A 292 -20.61 15.79 5.60
N ASP A 293 -19.67 15.80 6.54
CA ASP A 293 -19.99 15.64 7.97
C ASP A 293 -20.84 16.78 8.52
N GLU A 294 -20.60 18.00 8.07
CA GLU A 294 -21.37 19.17 8.50
C GLU A 294 -22.82 19.14 8.00
N ILE A 295 -23.02 18.71 6.75
CA ILE A 295 -24.35 18.51 6.16
C ILE A 295 -25.17 17.52 6.99
N PHE A 296 -24.56 16.41 7.38
CA PHE A 296 -25.22 15.42 8.24
C PHE A 296 -25.50 15.96 9.65
N ARG A 297 -24.57 16.71 10.23
CA ARG A 297 -24.71 17.30 11.56
C ARG A 297 -25.84 18.32 11.64
N LEU A 298 -26.01 19.14 10.62
CA LEU A 298 -27.08 20.16 10.57
C LEU A 298 -28.47 19.54 10.38
N GLY A 299 -28.55 18.26 9.99
CA GLY A 299 -29.83 17.55 9.83
C GLY A 299 -30.71 18.06 8.67
N SER A 300 -30.15 18.85 7.76
CA SER A 300 -30.86 19.50 6.67
C SER A 300 -30.21 19.29 5.29
N PRO A 301 -29.99 18.02 4.87
CA PRO A 301 -29.37 17.75 3.57
C PRO A 301 -30.15 18.37 2.41
N ARG A 302 -31.49 18.46 2.54
CA ARG A 302 -32.37 18.95 1.49
C ARG A 302 -32.18 20.46 1.26
N GLU A 303 -32.14 21.26 2.30
CA GLU A 303 -31.99 22.72 2.23
C GLU A 303 -30.62 23.10 1.64
N LEU A 304 -29.57 22.34 1.95
CA LEU A 304 -28.23 22.55 1.39
C LEU A 304 -28.15 22.16 -0.09
N ILE A 305 -28.85 21.10 -0.49
CA ILE A 305 -28.98 20.72 -1.89
C ILE A 305 -29.78 21.78 -2.66
N GLU A 306 -30.87 22.29 -2.08
CA GLU A 306 -31.67 23.38 -2.66
C GLU A 306 -30.88 24.70 -2.77
N ALA A 307 -29.92 24.92 -1.87
CA ALA A 307 -28.97 26.04 -1.92
C ALA A 307 -27.73 25.79 -2.83
N ASP A 308 -27.72 24.70 -3.62
CA ASP A 308 -26.62 24.25 -4.48
C ASP A 308 -25.28 24.06 -3.74
N ILE A 309 -25.34 23.74 -2.44
CA ILE A 309 -24.15 23.40 -1.64
C ILE A 309 -23.86 21.91 -1.84
N ARG A 310 -22.81 21.61 -2.60
CA ARG A 310 -22.39 20.24 -2.86
C ARG A 310 -21.52 19.69 -1.75
N PRO A 311 -21.72 18.41 -1.34
CA PRO A 311 -20.83 17.75 -0.38
C PRO A 311 -19.38 17.72 -0.90
N THR A 312 -18.44 18.02 -0.02
CA THR A 312 -17.01 17.79 -0.23
C THR A 312 -16.50 16.78 0.78
N TYR A 313 -15.43 16.07 0.41
CA TYR A 313 -14.92 14.93 1.15
C TYR A 313 -13.44 15.11 1.52
N VAL A 314 -13.04 16.38 1.72
CA VAL A 314 -11.67 16.68 2.14
C VAL A 314 -11.50 16.23 3.58
N VAL A 315 -10.58 15.30 3.81
CA VAL A 315 -10.31 14.77 5.15
C VAL A 315 -9.67 15.85 6.01
N THR A 316 -10.32 16.21 7.12
CA THR A 316 -9.87 17.22 8.08
C THR A 316 -9.44 16.62 9.42
N GLY A 317 -9.81 15.38 9.69
CA GLY A 317 -9.49 14.69 10.94
C GLY A 317 -9.92 13.23 10.91
N ASN A 318 -9.73 12.55 12.04
CA ASN A 318 -10.03 11.14 12.19
C ASN A 318 -10.74 10.90 13.53
N VAL A 319 -11.62 9.91 13.59
CA VAL A 319 -12.33 9.47 14.78
C VAL A 319 -11.97 8.02 15.05
N PRO A 320 -11.55 7.68 16.30
CA PRO A 320 -11.24 6.30 16.67
C PRO A 320 -12.50 5.45 16.73
N LEU A 321 -12.39 4.19 16.35
CA LEU A 321 -13.46 3.23 16.49
C LEU A 321 -12.96 1.80 16.66
N VAL A 322 -13.87 0.91 17.10
CA VAL A 322 -13.70 -0.54 17.09
C VAL A 322 -14.85 -1.19 16.33
N ALA A 323 -14.58 -2.28 15.63
CA ALA A 323 -15.61 -3.08 15.00
C ALA A 323 -16.34 -3.96 16.04
N ARG A 324 -17.52 -4.44 15.69
CA ARG A 324 -18.15 -5.55 16.40
C ARG A 324 -17.23 -6.77 16.34
N GLU A 325 -17.02 -7.44 17.47
CA GLU A 325 -16.16 -8.63 17.53
C GLU A 325 -16.54 -9.72 16.50
N SER A 326 -17.83 -9.89 16.23
CA SER A 326 -18.31 -10.83 15.23
C SER A 326 -17.84 -10.58 13.81
N LEU A 327 -17.30 -9.38 13.52
CA LEU A 327 -16.73 -9.03 12.22
C LEU A 327 -15.19 -9.24 12.16
N LEU A 328 -14.54 -9.46 13.29
CA LEU A 328 -13.08 -9.63 13.33
C LEU A 328 -12.58 -10.79 12.45
N PRO A 329 -13.24 -11.98 12.40
CA PRO A 329 -12.80 -13.04 11.50
C PRO A 329 -12.79 -12.61 10.03
N LEU A 330 -13.80 -11.84 9.59
CA LEU A 330 -13.85 -11.32 8.23
C LEU A 330 -12.78 -10.24 8.00
N ILE A 331 -12.59 -9.34 8.97
CA ILE A 331 -11.56 -8.30 8.92
C ILE A 331 -10.18 -8.95 8.79
N PHE A 332 -9.83 -9.93 9.62
CA PHE A 332 -8.54 -10.62 9.51
C PHE A 332 -8.38 -11.34 8.16
N SER A 333 -9.43 -12.02 7.68
CA SER A 333 -9.41 -12.68 6.37
C SER A 333 -9.18 -11.72 5.20
N LEU A 334 -9.65 -10.46 5.27
CA LEU A 334 -9.34 -9.45 4.24
C LEU A 334 -7.84 -9.12 4.24
N GLY A 335 -7.26 -8.85 5.40
CA GLY A 335 -5.83 -8.55 5.51
C GLY A 335 -4.94 -9.71 5.09
N GLU A 336 -5.28 -10.94 5.53
CA GLU A 336 -4.59 -12.19 5.14
C GLU A 336 -4.52 -12.35 3.62
N ARG A 337 -5.67 -12.33 2.94
CA ARG A 337 -5.74 -12.52 1.48
C ARG A 337 -4.94 -11.47 0.71
N VAL A 338 -4.99 -10.21 1.16
CA VAL A 338 -4.22 -9.12 0.53
C VAL A 338 -2.72 -9.31 0.71
N VAL A 339 -2.27 -9.77 1.87
CA VAL A 339 -0.85 -10.08 2.11
C VAL A 339 -0.40 -11.27 1.26
N GLU A 340 -1.16 -12.38 1.27
CA GLU A 340 -0.81 -13.59 0.51
C GLU A 340 -0.69 -13.29 -0.99
N GLU A 341 -1.64 -12.60 -1.58
CA GLU A 341 -1.59 -12.19 -2.98
C GLU A 341 -0.37 -11.31 -3.29
N SER A 342 0.03 -10.44 -2.36
CA SER A 342 1.21 -9.59 -2.53
C SER A 342 2.51 -10.39 -2.63
N LEU A 343 2.59 -11.56 -1.97
CA LEU A 343 3.75 -12.44 -2.05
C LEU A 343 3.94 -12.99 -3.46
N ASP A 344 2.85 -13.32 -4.13
CA ASP A 344 2.86 -13.88 -5.48
C ASP A 344 3.09 -12.80 -6.54
N LEU A 345 2.48 -11.62 -6.39
CA LEU A 345 2.55 -10.55 -7.39
C LEU A 345 3.89 -9.82 -7.42
N PHE A 346 4.45 -9.46 -6.27
CA PHE A 346 5.64 -8.60 -6.20
C PHE A 346 6.60 -8.92 -5.04
N GLY A 347 6.53 -10.13 -4.51
CA GLY A 347 7.44 -10.61 -3.46
C GLY A 347 7.08 -10.15 -2.05
N GLY A 348 5.86 -9.66 -1.85
CA GLY A 348 5.27 -9.34 -0.56
C GLY A 348 5.33 -7.88 -0.15
N MET A 349 4.26 -7.42 0.45
CA MET A 349 4.27 -6.18 1.22
C MET A 349 4.92 -6.41 2.59
N ILE A 350 5.32 -5.35 3.27
CA ILE A 350 5.98 -5.43 4.58
C ILE A 350 5.54 -4.24 5.43
N GLY A 351 5.19 -4.50 6.69
CA GLY A 351 4.88 -3.47 7.65
C GLY A 351 3.43 -2.99 7.63
N ALA A 352 3.22 -1.71 7.91
CA ALA A 352 1.90 -1.11 8.04
C ALA A 352 1.19 -0.97 6.70
N PHE A 353 -0.11 -1.28 6.68
CA PHE A 353 -1.00 -0.98 5.56
C PHE A 353 -2.42 -0.68 6.05
N CYS A 354 -3.23 -0.08 5.20
CA CYS A 354 -4.61 0.26 5.49
C CYS A 354 -5.51 -0.20 4.35
N LEU A 355 -6.57 -0.93 4.66
CA LEU A 355 -7.68 -1.18 3.75
C LEU A 355 -8.77 -0.14 3.96
N GLU A 356 -9.10 0.59 2.90
CA GLU A 356 -10.16 1.59 2.89
C GLU A 356 -11.46 0.93 2.46
N THR A 357 -12.45 0.87 3.36
CA THR A 357 -13.59 -0.02 3.22
C THR A 357 -14.93 0.68 3.39
N VAL A 358 -15.98 0.07 2.84
CA VAL A 358 -17.38 0.37 3.15
C VAL A 358 -18.02 -0.88 3.74
N PHE A 359 -18.59 -0.74 4.94
CA PHE A 359 -19.42 -1.75 5.59
C PHE A 359 -20.87 -1.46 5.26
N THR A 360 -21.52 -2.38 4.56
CA THR A 360 -22.92 -2.25 4.17
C THR A 360 -23.85 -2.61 5.32
N ASP A 361 -25.14 -2.36 5.18
CA ASP A 361 -26.19 -2.76 6.13
C ASP A 361 -26.37 -4.28 6.22
N SER A 362 -26.00 -5.02 5.16
CA SER A 362 -25.90 -6.49 5.16
C SER A 362 -24.63 -7.02 5.82
N LEU A 363 -23.77 -6.15 6.37
CA LEU A 363 -22.46 -6.45 6.96
C LEU A 363 -21.44 -7.03 5.95
N GLU A 364 -21.66 -6.82 4.66
CA GLU A 364 -20.64 -7.05 3.64
C GLU A 364 -19.59 -5.95 3.72
N ILE A 365 -18.32 -6.31 3.54
CA ILE A 365 -17.20 -5.37 3.49
C ILE A 365 -16.70 -5.28 2.05
N LYS A 366 -16.83 -4.12 1.44
CA LYS A 366 -16.23 -3.80 0.15
C LYS A 366 -15.00 -2.92 0.35
N VAL A 367 -13.89 -3.30 -0.25
CA VAL A 367 -12.64 -2.52 -0.23
C VAL A 367 -12.55 -1.68 -1.49
N PHE A 368 -12.33 -0.40 -1.36
CA PHE A 368 -12.26 0.49 -2.52
C PHE A 368 -10.87 1.10 -2.76
N GLU A 369 -9.94 0.94 -1.82
CA GLU A 369 -8.55 1.41 -1.92
C GLU A 369 -7.67 0.71 -0.87
N ILE A 370 -6.38 0.54 -1.17
CA ILE A 370 -5.36 0.16 -0.21
C ILE A 370 -4.29 1.24 -0.12
N SER A 371 -3.82 1.49 1.10
CA SER A 371 -2.62 2.28 1.36
C SER A 371 -1.57 1.35 1.97
N ALA A 372 -0.57 0.96 1.19
CA ALA A 372 0.41 -0.06 1.57
C ALA A 372 1.62 0.52 2.35
N ARG A 373 1.35 1.43 3.26
CA ARG A 373 2.30 2.14 4.14
C ARG A 373 1.56 2.70 5.35
N ILE A 374 2.26 3.33 6.29
CA ILE A 374 1.63 4.04 7.41
C ILE A 374 0.78 5.22 6.93
N VAL A 375 -0.41 5.39 7.50
CA VAL A 375 -1.39 6.42 7.14
C VAL A 375 -1.76 7.32 8.33
N ALA A 376 -2.32 8.50 8.03
CA ALA A 376 -2.66 9.49 9.05
C ALA A 376 -3.72 9.02 10.06
N GLY A 377 -4.61 8.11 9.68
CA GLY A 377 -5.61 7.52 10.58
C GLY A 377 -5.00 6.83 11.81
N THR A 378 -3.77 6.36 11.72
CA THR A 378 -3.04 5.77 12.85
C THR A 378 -2.56 6.79 13.87
N ASN A 379 -2.55 8.10 13.55
CA ASN A 379 -2.10 9.17 14.47
C ASN A 379 -2.96 9.30 15.74
N LEU A 380 -4.20 8.83 15.70
CA LEU A 380 -5.08 8.75 16.87
C LEU A 380 -4.49 7.89 18.00
N TYR A 381 -3.62 6.96 17.67
CA TYR A 381 -3.22 5.85 18.51
C TYR A 381 -1.74 5.91 18.89
N ILE A 382 -1.25 7.09 19.22
CA ILE A 382 0.14 7.30 19.62
C ILE A 382 0.49 6.61 20.97
N SER A 383 -0.54 6.32 21.78
CA SER A 383 -0.43 5.60 23.06
C SER A 383 -1.00 4.19 23.01
N GLY A 384 -1.29 3.66 21.82
CA GLY A 384 -1.97 2.40 21.62
C GLY A 384 -3.41 2.55 21.16
N SER A 385 -4.02 1.46 20.75
CA SER A 385 -5.43 1.35 20.37
C SER A 385 -6.07 0.20 21.14
N PRO A 386 -7.42 0.08 21.16
CA PRO A 386 -8.06 -1.07 21.79
C PRO A 386 -7.57 -2.44 21.26
N TYR A 387 -7.14 -2.53 20.01
CA TYR A 387 -6.59 -3.77 19.43
C TYR A 387 -5.11 -3.94 19.73
N ALA A 388 -4.31 -2.88 19.55
CA ALA A 388 -2.87 -2.92 19.79
C ALA A 388 -2.55 -3.17 21.26
N ASP A 389 -3.34 -2.61 22.18
CA ASP A 389 -3.15 -2.79 23.63
C ASP A 389 -3.45 -4.23 24.09
N LEU A 390 -4.22 -5.03 23.33
CA LEU A 390 -4.38 -6.46 23.54
C LEU A 390 -3.13 -7.27 23.19
N MET A 391 -2.22 -6.71 22.42
CA MET A 391 -0.93 -7.33 22.05
C MET A 391 0.19 -6.78 22.93
N GLN A 392 0.25 -5.47 23.09
CA GLN A 392 1.26 -4.77 23.88
C GLN A 392 0.80 -3.37 24.25
N GLU A 393 0.88 -3.02 25.51
CA GLU A 393 0.56 -1.68 26.03
C GLU A 393 1.36 -0.58 25.33
N SER A 394 0.69 0.52 25.00
CA SER A 394 1.26 1.71 24.34
C SER A 394 1.91 1.42 22.99
N LEU A 395 1.36 0.48 22.21
CA LEU A 395 1.84 0.13 20.88
C LEU A 395 1.17 0.99 19.80
N SER A 396 1.87 2.05 19.36
CA SER A 396 1.49 2.78 18.13
C SER A 396 2.04 2.09 16.88
N THR A 397 1.46 2.40 15.72
CA THR A 397 1.98 1.87 14.44
C THR A 397 3.43 2.32 14.19
N GLY A 398 3.77 3.57 14.52
CA GLY A 398 5.16 4.05 14.42
C GLY A 398 6.11 3.29 15.35
N ARG A 399 5.68 2.97 16.59
CA ARG A 399 6.45 2.14 17.51
C ARG A 399 6.59 0.70 17.01
N ARG A 400 5.52 0.14 16.43
CA ARG A 400 5.54 -1.22 15.89
C ARG A 400 6.54 -1.35 14.72
N ILE A 401 6.64 -0.34 13.86
CA ILE A 401 7.66 -0.27 12.80
C ILE A 401 9.06 -0.27 13.42
N ALA A 402 9.29 0.57 14.43
CA ALA A 402 10.58 0.65 15.11
C ALA A 402 10.97 -0.69 15.77
N GLN A 403 10.01 -1.38 16.40
CA GLN A 403 10.22 -2.71 16.96
C GLN A 403 10.58 -3.74 15.89
N GLU A 404 9.93 -3.68 14.72
CA GLU A 404 10.25 -4.59 13.63
C GLU A 404 11.71 -4.42 13.18
N ILE A 405 12.16 -3.18 13.02
CA ILE A 405 13.58 -2.89 12.69
C ILE A 405 14.50 -3.38 13.79
N LYS A 406 14.17 -3.16 15.07
CA LYS A 406 14.98 -3.60 16.22
C LYS A 406 15.11 -5.12 16.27
N ILE A 407 14.00 -5.85 16.10
CA ILE A 407 13.99 -7.31 16.06
C ILE A 407 14.83 -7.81 14.88
N ALA A 408 14.65 -7.23 13.69
CA ALA A 408 15.40 -7.61 12.50
C ALA A 408 16.91 -7.40 12.66
N VAL A 409 17.36 -6.34 13.34
CA VAL A 409 18.76 -6.13 13.69
C VAL A 409 19.26 -7.22 14.64
N GLN A 410 18.50 -7.48 15.72
CA GLN A 410 18.88 -8.46 16.74
C GLN A 410 18.94 -9.91 16.21
N THR A 411 18.09 -10.22 15.24
CA THR A 411 17.97 -11.57 14.66
C THR A 411 18.68 -11.73 13.32
N ASN A 412 19.40 -10.67 12.87
CA ASN A 412 20.09 -10.62 11.57
C ASN A 412 19.14 -10.89 10.37
N GLN A 413 17.98 -10.26 10.39
CA GLN A 413 16.92 -10.41 9.38
C GLN A 413 16.54 -9.08 8.69
N LEU A 414 17.43 -8.09 8.68
CA LEU A 414 17.18 -6.81 8.00
C LEU A 414 16.87 -6.99 6.50
N ASP A 415 17.42 -8.02 5.89
CA ASP A 415 17.17 -8.40 4.50
C ASP A 415 15.69 -8.72 4.21
N LYS A 416 14.93 -9.09 5.23
CA LYS A 416 13.51 -9.41 5.07
C LYS A 416 12.59 -8.19 5.14
N ILE A 417 13.07 -7.07 5.69
CA ILE A 417 12.22 -5.91 5.97
C ILE A 417 12.72 -4.59 5.38
N ILE A 418 13.88 -4.57 4.77
CA ILE A 418 14.50 -3.38 4.16
C ILE A 418 14.64 -3.55 2.66
N SER A 419 14.44 -2.47 1.91
CA SER A 419 14.63 -2.41 0.47
C SER A 419 15.39 -1.16 0.04
#